data_7dc403d2bc5832072949b33832766f37
#
_entry.id   7dc403d2bc5832072949b33832766f37
#
_cell.length_a   1.000
_cell.length_b   1.000
_cell.length_c   1.000
_cell.angle_alpha   90.00
_cell.angle_beta   90.00
_cell.angle_gamma   90.00
#
_symmetry.space_group_name_H-M   'P 1'
#
loop_
_entity.id
_entity.type
_entity.pdbx_description
1 polymer ?
#
loop_
_entity_poly.entity_id
_entity_poly.type
_entity_poly.pdbx_seq_one_letter_code
_entity_poly.pdbx_strand_id
1 'polypeptide(L)'
;MSDAGHRLFPPLQGRALNGTDTTVPDDLLGERNLVVVAFRQWQQRLVDGWLDWAVDELGLPRGPRSGPYCLYEVPVLGRQWRVGRRLIDGGMASAIGDPEILARTITVYTHVGQVARGLAIDSLETVHAFVVTPAGAILAHQSGDSRLVDRDPVQHALVD
;
A
#
# COMPACT_ATOMS: atom_id res chain seq x y z
N MET A 1 13.46 -16.39 -8.50
CA MET A 1 14.44 -15.29 -8.41
C MET A 1 14.79 -15.05 -6.95
N SER A 2 16.06 -14.91 -6.67
CA SER A 2 16.50 -14.60 -5.32
C SER A 2 16.18 -13.16 -4.96
N ASP A 3 15.72 -12.94 -3.72
CA ASP A 3 15.50 -11.59 -3.20
C ASP A 3 16.79 -10.93 -2.70
N ALA A 4 17.92 -11.62 -2.83
CA ALA A 4 19.21 -11.10 -2.41
C ALA A 4 19.56 -9.80 -3.17
N GLY A 5 19.99 -8.80 -2.43
CA GLY A 5 20.35 -7.50 -3.00
C GLY A 5 19.22 -6.49 -3.07
N HIS A 6 17.98 -6.87 -2.86
CA HIS A 6 16.87 -5.94 -2.77
C HIS A 6 16.74 -5.37 -1.35
N ARG A 7 16.28 -4.11 -1.25
CA ARG A 7 15.85 -3.58 0.04
C ARG A 7 14.62 -4.35 0.50
N LEU A 8 14.47 -4.47 1.80
CA LEU A 8 13.34 -5.17 2.37
C LEU A 8 12.30 -4.20 2.90
N PHE A 9 11.05 -4.47 2.61
CA PHE A 9 9.92 -3.74 3.17
C PHE A 9 9.83 -4.11 4.67
N PRO A 10 9.86 -3.13 5.58
CA PRO A 10 9.80 -3.43 7.02
C PRO A 10 8.45 -4.04 7.37
N PRO A 11 8.39 -4.96 8.34
CA PRO A 11 7.11 -5.51 8.77
C PRO A 11 6.27 -4.45 9.44
N LEU A 12 5.05 -4.26 8.94
CA LEU A 12 4.10 -3.30 9.48
C LEU A 12 2.83 -4.03 9.89
N GLN A 13 2.48 -3.93 11.16
CA GLN A 13 1.24 -4.49 11.67
C GLN A 13 0.12 -3.49 11.45
N GLY A 14 -0.91 -3.91 10.73
CA GLY A 14 -2.04 -3.08 10.41
C GLY A 14 -3.34 -3.83 10.49
N ARG A 15 -4.39 -3.15 10.08
CA ARG A 15 -5.72 -3.72 10.06
C ARG A 15 -6.43 -3.28 8.78
N ALA A 16 -6.91 -4.25 8.02
CA ALA A 16 -7.74 -3.96 6.86
C ALA A 16 -9.07 -3.34 7.32
N LEU A 17 -9.66 -2.51 6.48
CA LEU A 17 -10.93 -1.87 6.83
C LEU A 17 -12.07 -2.86 6.99
N ASN A 18 -11.94 -4.10 6.50
CA ASN A 18 -12.90 -5.18 6.72
C ASN A 18 -12.75 -5.83 8.11
N GLY A 19 -11.81 -5.37 8.93
CA GLY A 19 -11.59 -5.86 10.28
C GLY A 19 -10.52 -6.93 10.43
N THR A 20 -9.88 -7.35 9.34
CA THR A 20 -8.87 -8.40 9.37
C THR A 20 -7.50 -7.81 9.78
N ASP A 21 -6.89 -8.39 10.83
CA ASP A 21 -5.51 -8.03 11.18
C ASP A 21 -4.57 -8.52 10.08
N THR A 22 -3.69 -7.64 9.61
CA THR A 22 -2.86 -7.88 8.43
C THR A 22 -1.45 -7.36 8.68
N THR A 23 -0.47 -8.22 8.49
CA THR A 23 0.95 -7.84 8.55
C THR A 23 1.49 -7.67 7.13
N VAL A 24 2.05 -6.51 6.83
CA VAL A 24 2.68 -6.24 5.55
C VAL A 24 4.18 -6.40 5.74
N PRO A 25 4.91 -7.13 4.88
CA PRO A 25 4.44 -7.77 3.65
C PRO A 25 3.97 -9.23 3.79
N ASP A 26 4.06 -9.82 4.97
CA ASP A 26 3.86 -11.27 5.17
C ASP A 26 2.51 -11.77 4.67
N ASP A 27 1.46 -10.98 4.88
CA ASP A 27 0.08 -11.37 4.53
C ASP A 27 -0.36 -10.91 3.14
N LEU A 28 0.54 -10.35 2.33
CA LEU A 28 0.23 -9.97 0.96
C LEU A 28 -0.01 -11.23 0.11
N LEU A 29 -1.09 -11.22 -0.66
CA LEU A 29 -1.58 -12.43 -1.34
C LEU A 29 -1.03 -12.63 -2.75
N GLY A 30 -0.51 -11.58 -3.38
CA GLY A 30 0.07 -11.68 -4.71
C GLY A 30 1.52 -12.12 -4.67
N GLU A 31 1.99 -12.77 -5.72
CA GLU A 31 3.42 -13.02 -5.89
C GLU A 31 4.18 -11.70 -6.03
N ARG A 32 3.53 -10.70 -6.64
CA ARG A 32 3.98 -9.32 -6.69
C ARG A 32 2.82 -8.42 -6.31
N ASN A 33 3.08 -7.43 -5.49
CA ASN A 33 2.05 -6.57 -4.94
C ASN A 33 2.40 -5.11 -5.14
N LEU A 34 1.46 -4.35 -5.70
CA LEU A 34 1.56 -2.90 -5.71
C LEU A 34 1.07 -2.40 -4.35
N VAL A 35 1.95 -1.77 -3.60
CA VAL A 35 1.65 -1.24 -2.26
C VAL A 35 1.84 0.27 -2.31
N VAL A 36 0.75 1.02 -2.18
CA VAL A 36 0.79 2.47 -2.18
C VAL A 36 0.67 2.97 -0.75
N VAL A 37 1.72 3.62 -0.28
CA VAL A 37 1.82 4.11 1.10
C VAL A 37 1.50 5.60 1.12
N ALA A 38 0.61 6.00 2.04
CA ALA A 38 0.21 7.39 2.23
C ALA A 38 0.34 7.78 3.70
N PHE A 39 0.53 9.07 3.97
CA PHE A 39 0.76 9.60 5.32
C PHE A 39 -0.23 10.71 5.69
N ARG A 40 -1.01 11.23 4.74
CA ARG A 40 -1.95 12.33 4.93
C ARG A 40 -3.28 11.97 4.30
N GLN A 41 -4.36 12.37 4.95
CA GLN A 41 -5.71 12.09 4.46
C GLN A 41 -5.96 12.68 3.06
N TRP A 42 -5.43 13.87 2.79
CA TRP A 42 -5.62 14.53 1.49
C TRP A 42 -4.96 13.77 0.33
N GLN A 43 -4.05 12.85 0.63
CA GLN A 43 -3.33 12.07 -0.38
C GLN A 43 -4.19 10.96 -1.01
N GLN A 44 -5.41 10.77 -0.54
CA GLN A 44 -6.27 9.68 -1.04
C GLN A 44 -6.43 9.73 -2.56
N ARG A 45 -6.57 10.91 -3.15
CA ARG A 45 -6.69 11.03 -4.61
C ARG A 45 -5.43 10.56 -5.35
N LEU A 46 -4.27 10.70 -4.73
CA LEU A 46 -3.00 10.22 -5.31
C LEU A 46 -2.91 8.71 -5.21
N VAL A 47 -3.37 8.13 -4.10
CA VAL A 47 -3.48 6.68 -3.95
C VAL A 47 -4.41 6.12 -5.02
N ASP A 48 -5.59 6.71 -5.15
CA ASP A 48 -6.59 6.28 -6.14
C ASP A 48 -6.02 6.31 -7.56
N GLY A 49 -5.21 7.32 -7.88
CA GLY A 49 -4.57 7.42 -9.20
C GLY A 49 -3.70 6.22 -9.53
N TRP A 50 -2.89 5.75 -8.56
CA TRP A 50 -2.07 4.56 -8.74
C TRP A 50 -2.92 3.29 -8.87
N LEU A 51 -3.91 3.13 -7.99
CA LEU A 51 -4.73 1.92 -7.97
C LEU A 51 -5.65 1.83 -9.18
N ASP A 52 -6.26 2.94 -9.58
CA ASP A 52 -7.11 2.96 -10.79
C ASP A 52 -6.30 2.65 -12.04
N TRP A 53 -5.08 3.18 -12.14
CA TRP A 53 -4.17 2.84 -13.23
C TRP A 53 -3.89 1.34 -13.27
N ALA A 54 -3.61 0.73 -12.11
CA ALA A 54 -3.31 -0.71 -12.05
C ALA A 54 -4.51 -1.55 -12.45
N VAL A 55 -5.71 -1.17 -12.05
CA VAL A 55 -6.94 -1.88 -12.42
C VAL A 55 -7.28 -1.65 -13.89
N ASP A 56 -7.32 -0.40 -14.33
CA ASP A 56 -7.87 -0.03 -15.64
C ASP A 56 -6.89 -0.33 -16.78
N GLU A 57 -5.60 -0.09 -16.56
CA GLU A 57 -4.60 -0.24 -17.63
C GLU A 57 -3.80 -1.54 -17.52
N LEU A 58 -3.55 -2.07 -16.32
CA LEU A 58 -2.80 -3.31 -16.14
C LEU A 58 -3.68 -4.52 -15.88
N GLY A 59 -4.97 -4.32 -15.64
CA GLY A 59 -5.91 -5.42 -15.43
C GLY A 59 -5.79 -6.14 -14.10
N LEU A 60 -5.24 -5.49 -13.08
CA LEU A 60 -5.12 -6.11 -11.77
C LEU A 60 -6.50 -6.24 -11.09
N PRO A 61 -6.69 -7.26 -10.23
CA PRO A 61 -7.93 -7.39 -9.49
C PRO A 61 -8.10 -6.24 -8.49
N ARG A 62 -9.34 -5.80 -8.31
CA ARG A 62 -9.66 -4.69 -7.40
C ARG A 62 -9.47 -5.05 -5.94
N GLY A 63 -9.68 -6.32 -5.59
CA GLY A 63 -9.53 -6.82 -4.22
C GLY A 63 -8.44 -7.86 -4.11
N PRO A 64 -7.87 -8.04 -2.90
CA PRO A 64 -6.81 -9.02 -2.69
C PRO A 64 -7.30 -10.45 -2.89
N ARG A 65 -6.52 -11.23 -3.61
CA ARG A 65 -6.74 -12.66 -3.78
C ARG A 65 -5.42 -13.33 -4.16
N SER A 66 -5.28 -14.59 -3.83
CA SER A 66 -4.09 -15.36 -4.21
C SER A 66 -3.94 -15.38 -5.73
N GLY A 67 -2.76 -15.07 -6.21
CA GLY A 67 -2.47 -15.02 -7.63
C GLY A 67 -1.18 -14.29 -7.92
N PRO A 68 -0.90 -14.01 -9.20
CA PRO A 68 0.37 -13.37 -9.57
C PRO A 68 0.46 -11.92 -9.10
N TYR A 69 -0.65 -11.18 -9.08
CA TYR A 69 -0.63 -9.74 -8.81
C TYR A 69 -1.74 -9.33 -7.87
N CYS A 70 -1.42 -8.47 -6.90
CA CYS A 70 -2.41 -7.80 -6.06
C CYS A 70 -2.05 -6.33 -5.90
N LEU A 71 -3.02 -5.55 -5.43
CA LEU A 71 -2.79 -4.16 -5.08
C LEU A 71 -3.33 -3.86 -3.68
N TYR A 72 -2.66 -2.94 -2.99
CA TYR A 72 -3.00 -2.55 -1.63
C TYR A 72 -2.76 -1.06 -1.44
N GLU A 73 -3.54 -0.45 -0.55
CA GLU A 73 -3.24 0.89 -0.06
C GLU A 73 -2.97 0.81 1.43
N VAL A 74 -1.91 1.51 1.87
CA VAL A 74 -1.45 1.46 3.25
C VAL A 74 -1.32 2.88 3.79
N PRO A 75 -2.39 3.43 4.37
CA PRO A 75 -2.30 4.68 5.11
C PRO A 75 -1.55 4.44 6.42
N VAL A 76 -0.46 5.19 6.63
CA VAL A 76 0.35 5.12 7.83
C VAL A 76 0.04 6.34 8.68
N LEU A 77 -0.53 6.12 9.86
CA LEU A 77 -0.98 7.18 10.75
C LEU A 77 -0.15 7.19 12.03
N GLY A 78 0.04 8.38 12.59
CA GLY A 78 0.76 8.53 13.83
C GLY A 78 0.05 7.88 15.00
N ARG A 79 0.81 7.54 16.05
CA ARG A 79 0.26 6.87 17.24
C ARG A 79 -0.81 7.69 17.96
N GLN A 80 -0.81 9.00 17.81
CA GLN A 80 -1.84 9.85 18.38
C GLN A 80 -3.24 9.55 17.87
N TRP A 81 -3.35 8.84 16.76
CA TRP A 81 -4.63 8.44 16.17
C TRP A 81 -5.21 7.17 16.79
N ARG A 82 -4.47 6.46 17.65
CA ARG A 82 -4.91 5.20 18.24
C ARG A 82 -6.21 5.32 19.04
N VAL A 83 -6.40 6.43 19.75
CA VAL A 83 -7.59 6.64 20.58
C VAL A 83 -8.86 6.68 19.72
N GLY A 84 -8.79 7.25 18.54
CA GLY A 84 -9.91 7.33 17.61
C GLY A 84 -9.98 6.20 16.59
N ARG A 85 -9.13 5.17 16.72
CA ARG A 85 -8.96 4.13 15.70
C ARG A 85 -10.26 3.51 15.23
N ARG A 86 -11.10 3.04 16.17
CA ARG A 86 -12.36 2.38 15.82
C ARG A 86 -13.32 3.30 15.09
N LEU A 87 -13.37 4.56 15.52
CA LEU A 87 -14.23 5.56 14.90
C LEU A 87 -13.77 5.88 13.48
N ILE A 88 -12.46 6.04 13.28
CA ILE A 88 -11.88 6.33 11.97
C ILE A 88 -12.11 5.15 11.03
N ASP A 89 -11.74 3.94 11.46
CA ASP A 89 -11.90 2.74 10.63
C ASP A 89 -13.37 2.48 10.32
N GLY A 90 -14.25 2.57 11.32
CA GLY A 90 -15.67 2.39 11.13
C GLY A 90 -16.28 3.44 10.20
N GLY A 91 -15.87 4.69 10.32
CA GLY A 91 -16.32 5.77 9.45
C GLY A 91 -15.88 5.58 8.01
N MET A 92 -14.63 5.19 7.80
CA MET A 92 -14.11 4.92 6.45
C MET A 92 -14.83 3.72 5.83
N ALA A 93 -15.02 2.64 6.58
CA ALA A 93 -15.71 1.47 6.09
C ALA A 93 -17.14 1.80 5.67
N SER A 94 -17.85 2.59 6.46
CA SER A 94 -19.22 3.01 6.14
C SER A 94 -19.26 3.88 4.87
N ALA A 95 -18.26 4.70 4.67
CA ALA A 95 -18.20 5.60 3.51
C ALA A 95 -17.86 4.86 2.21
N ILE A 96 -17.00 3.83 2.28
CA ILE A 96 -16.53 3.10 1.10
C ILE A 96 -17.57 2.09 0.60
N GLY A 97 -18.06 1.24 1.50
CA GLY A 97 -19.10 0.25 1.18
C GLY A 97 -18.72 -0.87 0.21
N ASP A 98 -17.53 -0.85 -0.40
CA ASP A 98 -17.07 -1.85 -1.36
C ASP A 98 -16.18 -2.86 -0.66
N PRO A 99 -16.58 -4.16 -0.58
CA PRO A 99 -15.80 -5.18 0.12
C PRO A 99 -14.37 -5.35 -0.40
N GLU A 100 -14.15 -5.18 -1.71
CA GLU A 100 -12.82 -5.30 -2.30
C GLU A 100 -11.91 -4.15 -1.85
N ILE A 101 -12.44 -2.94 -1.80
CA ILE A 101 -11.69 -1.78 -1.33
C ILE A 101 -11.41 -1.89 0.16
N LEU A 102 -12.38 -2.36 0.96
CA LEU A 102 -12.18 -2.58 2.38
C LEU A 102 -11.07 -3.59 2.65
N ALA A 103 -11.02 -4.66 1.86
CA ALA A 103 -10.02 -5.72 2.04
C ALA A 103 -8.61 -5.27 1.65
N ARG A 104 -8.46 -4.35 0.68
CA ARG A 104 -7.15 -3.90 0.20
C ARG A 104 -6.58 -2.70 0.95
N THR A 105 -7.37 -2.07 1.82
CA THR A 105 -6.96 -0.89 2.58
C THR A 105 -6.50 -1.30 3.96
N ILE A 106 -5.19 -1.25 4.21
CA ILE A 106 -4.57 -1.69 5.47
C ILE A 106 -4.08 -0.45 6.20
N THR A 107 -4.76 -0.09 7.28
CA THR A 107 -4.38 1.05 8.11
C THR A 107 -3.31 0.63 9.12
N VAL A 108 -2.21 1.38 9.18
CA VAL A 108 -1.09 1.14 10.09
C VAL A 108 -0.96 2.30 11.06
N TYR A 109 -1.06 2.03 12.36
CA TYR A 109 -0.88 3.03 13.42
C TYR A 109 0.48 2.81 14.08
N THR A 110 1.45 3.68 13.79
CA THR A 110 2.82 3.50 14.25
C THR A 110 3.61 4.81 14.20
N HIS A 111 4.89 4.74 14.52
CA HIS A 111 5.81 5.87 14.39
C HIS A 111 6.10 6.13 12.89
N VAL A 112 5.49 7.18 12.37
CA VAL A 112 5.61 7.54 10.95
C VAL A 112 7.06 7.73 10.53
N GLY A 113 7.87 8.38 11.38
CA GLY A 113 9.29 8.61 11.09
C GLY A 113 10.10 7.32 10.96
N GLN A 114 9.78 6.30 11.74
CA GLN A 114 10.46 4.99 11.63
C GLN A 114 10.11 4.29 10.33
N VAL A 115 8.84 4.35 9.93
CA VAL A 115 8.39 3.79 8.65
C VAL A 115 9.09 4.50 7.49
N ALA A 116 9.12 5.82 7.53
CA ALA A 116 9.78 6.60 6.48
C ALA A 116 11.26 6.25 6.34
N ARG A 117 11.97 6.11 7.46
CA ARG A 117 13.38 5.71 7.44
C ARG A 117 13.55 4.28 6.92
N GLY A 118 12.71 3.36 7.37
CA GLY A 118 12.77 1.95 6.94
C GLY A 118 12.50 1.78 5.45
N LEU A 119 11.68 2.64 4.87
CA LEU A 119 11.35 2.62 3.44
C LEU A 119 12.22 3.58 2.60
N ALA A 120 13.15 4.29 3.23
CA ALA A 120 13.96 5.31 2.58
C ALA A 120 13.11 6.38 1.89
N ILE A 121 12.04 6.81 2.57
CA ILE A 121 11.14 7.85 2.09
C ILE A 121 11.67 9.20 2.55
N ASP A 122 11.82 10.14 1.63
CA ASP A 122 12.34 11.47 1.89
C ASP A 122 11.26 12.52 2.12
N SER A 123 10.01 12.24 1.72
CA SER A 123 8.91 13.18 1.89
C SER A 123 7.63 12.47 2.29
N LEU A 124 6.95 13.00 3.31
CA LEU A 124 5.62 12.56 3.74
C LEU A 124 4.51 13.32 3.02
N GLU A 125 4.85 14.28 2.18
CA GLU A 125 3.88 15.15 1.51
C GLU A 125 3.38 14.59 0.19
N THR A 126 3.79 13.38 -0.16
CA THR A 126 3.29 12.66 -1.33
C THR A 126 3.16 11.17 -1.02
N VAL A 127 2.53 10.43 -1.94
CA VAL A 127 2.41 8.98 -1.81
C VAL A 127 3.62 8.28 -2.41
N HIS A 128 3.83 7.03 -2.00
CA HIS A 128 4.94 6.20 -2.48
C HIS A 128 4.40 4.86 -2.93
N ALA A 129 4.66 4.50 -4.18
CA ALA A 129 4.25 3.23 -4.76
C ALA A 129 5.43 2.27 -4.75
N PHE A 130 5.22 1.09 -4.19
CA PHE A 130 6.22 0.03 -4.10
C PHE A 130 5.71 -1.22 -4.80
N VAL A 131 6.60 -1.96 -5.43
CA VAL A 131 6.29 -3.33 -5.84
C VAL A 131 7.03 -4.26 -4.87
N VAL A 132 6.27 -5.07 -4.15
CA VAL A 132 6.78 -5.85 -3.02
C VAL A 132 6.37 -7.31 -3.16
N THR A 133 7.32 -8.23 -2.89
CA THR A 133 7.02 -9.66 -2.79
C THR A 133 6.56 -9.99 -1.37
N PRO A 134 5.88 -11.15 -1.15
CA PRO A 134 5.51 -11.56 0.21
C PRO A 134 6.72 -11.75 1.14
N ALA A 135 7.89 -12.07 0.59
CA ALA A 135 9.13 -12.17 1.36
C ALA A 135 9.70 -10.80 1.73
N GLY A 136 9.12 -9.73 1.22
CA GLY A 136 9.49 -8.35 1.56
C GLY A 136 10.44 -7.67 0.60
N ALA A 137 10.85 -8.33 -0.49
CA ALA A 137 11.74 -7.69 -1.46
C ALA A 137 11.03 -6.52 -2.16
N ILE A 138 11.65 -5.34 -2.14
CA ILE A 138 11.17 -4.16 -2.87
C ILE A 138 11.77 -4.21 -4.26
N LEU A 139 10.94 -4.48 -5.26
CA LEU A 139 11.37 -4.60 -6.65
C LEU A 139 11.36 -3.26 -7.40
N ALA A 140 10.55 -2.32 -6.94
CA ALA A 140 10.50 -0.97 -7.50
C ALA A 140 9.91 0.00 -6.47
N HIS A 141 10.24 1.28 -6.62
CA HIS A 141 9.71 2.35 -5.78
C HIS A 141 9.62 3.62 -6.62
N GLN A 142 8.43 4.24 -6.62
CA GLN A 142 8.21 5.55 -7.26
C GLN A 142 7.38 6.42 -6.35
N SER A 143 7.68 7.69 -6.25
CA SER A 143 6.94 8.65 -5.44
C SER A 143 6.19 9.63 -6.32
N GLY A 144 5.05 10.12 -5.83
CA GLY A 144 4.32 11.21 -6.45
C GLY A 144 3.03 10.78 -7.14
N ASP A 145 2.46 11.73 -7.89
CA ASP A 145 1.23 11.53 -8.65
C ASP A 145 1.50 10.62 -9.85
N SER A 146 0.77 9.52 -9.94
CA SER A 146 0.93 8.52 -11.00
C SER A 146 0.79 9.10 -12.41
N ARG A 147 0.06 10.20 -12.55
CA ARG A 147 -0.16 10.85 -13.85
C ARG A 147 1.01 11.75 -14.27
N LEU A 148 1.89 12.10 -13.32
CA LEU A 148 2.98 13.06 -13.53
C LEU A 148 4.36 12.42 -13.52
N VAL A 149 4.49 11.21 -12.98
CA VAL A 149 5.77 10.52 -12.83
C VAL A 149 5.90 9.39 -13.83
N ASP A 150 7.13 8.89 -14.00
CA ASP A 150 7.40 7.73 -14.84
C ASP A 150 6.92 6.47 -14.11
N ARG A 151 5.93 5.79 -14.68
CA ARG A 151 5.36 4.56 -14.12
C ARG A 151 6.06 3.30 -14.63
N ASP A 152 6.89 3.42 -15.62
CA ASP A 152 7.52 2.26 -16.29
C ASP A 152 8.28 1.35 -15.32
N PRO A 153 9.11 1.85 -14.39
CA PRO A 153 9.79 0.96 -13.44
C PRO A 153 8.82 0.15 -12.57
N VAL A 154 7.72 0.77 -12.15
CA VAL A 154 6.70 0.10 -11.35
C VAL A 154 5.96 -0.93 -12.19
N GLN A 155 5.53 -0.57 -13.39
CA GLN A 155 4.84 -1.48 -14.30
C GLN A 155 5.73 -2.68 -14.63
N HIS A 156 6.97 -2.45 -14.97
CA HIS A 156 7.91 -3.49 -15.34
C HIS A 156 8.15 -4.48 -14.19
N ALA A 157 8.35 -3.95 -12.98
CA ALA A 157 8.55 -4.80 -11.80
C ALA A 157 7.28 -5.58 -11.41
N LEU A 158 6.10 -5.00 -11.69
CA LEU A 158 4.83 -5.58 -11.26
C LEU A 158 4.34 -6.67 -12.22
N VAL A 159 4.31 -6.40 -13.52
CA VAL A 159 3.63 -7.28 -14.50
C VAL A 159 4.54 -7.85 -15.59
N ASP A 160 5.75 -7.41 -15.69
CA ASP A 160 6.72 -7.95 -16.62
C ASP A 160 7.69 -8.86 -15.86
#